data_9ea3432c21688749810c770ab21e56bf
#
_entry.id   9ea3432c21688749810c770ab21e56bf
#
_cell.length_a   1.000
_cell.length_b   1.000
_cell.length_c   1.000
_cell.angle_alpha   90.00
_cell.angle_beta   90.00
_cell.angle_gamma   90.00
#
_symmetry.space_group_name_H-M   'P 1'
#
loop_
_entity.id
_entity.type
_entity.pdbx_description
1 polymer ?
#
loop_
_entity_poly.entity_id
_entity_poly.type
_entity_poly.pdbx_seq_one_letter_code
_entity_poly.pdbx_strand_id
1 'polypeptide(L)'
;MKLNRKFTITILIFVMIPMGVILGVLFYNMEQSTIKEHRTYMKNKMERNKTQMETGISSINMATQFFISDAGVLDMLNASVSEKTYSSAEMKKTYDTDIAALERLIYNNPLLYGVRVYATNDKVLEMMPVLYQNSRMKKLSWTKEHEIEGWHFGYSDTNFEQNLQEETPLLCYVTKVKVYRNGTVG
;
A
#
# COMPACT_ATOMS: atom_id res chain seq x y z
N MET A 1 16.31 51.33 -60.22
CA MET A 1 15.49 50.37 -59.43
C MET A 1 16.16 49.05 -59.02
N LYS A 2 17.16 48.55 -59.69
CA LYS A 2 17.85 47.25 -59.33
C LYS A 2 18.80 47.35 -58.09
N LEU A 3 19.35 48.51 -57.81
CA LEU A 3 20.28 48.71 -56.71
C LEU A 3 19.62 48.64 -55.32
N ASN A 4 18.44 49.21 -55.20
CA ASN A 4 17.64 49.17 -53.93
C ASN A 4 17.24 47.74 -53.53
N ARG A 5 16.92 46.92 -54.50
CA ARG A 5 16.49 45.53 -54.22
C ARG A 5 17.61 44.65 -53.64
N LYS A 6 18.86 44.80 -54.19
CA LYS A 6 20.01 44.09 -53.68
C LYS A 6 20.37 44.52 -52.28
N PHE A 7 20.30 45.82 -52.02
CA PHE A 7 20.61 46.41 -50.69
C PHE A 7 19.58 45.92 -49.62
N THR A 8 18.28 45.93 -50.01
CA THR A 8 17.24 45.45 -49.10
C THR A 8 17.41 43.96 -48.80
N ILE A 9 17.73 43.11 -49.75
CA ILE A 9 17.97 41.67 -49.55
C ILE A 9 19.19 41.44 -48.65
N THR A 10 20.27 42.23 -48.84
CA THR A 10 21.48 42.09 -47.98
C THR A 10 21.17 42.44 -46.53
N ILE A 11 20.42 43.53 -46.28
CA ILE A 11 20.02 43.91 -44.93
C ILE A 11 19.13 42.83 -44.32
N LEU A 12 18.17 42.30 -45.08
CA LEU A 12 17.26 41.25 -44.61
C LEU A 12 18.02 40.01 -44.19
N ILE A 13 19.01 39.57 -44.97
CA ILE A 13 19.85 38.40 -44.65
C ILE A 13 20.65 38.68 -43.39
N PHE A 14 21.26 39.88 -43.28
CA PHE A 14 22.09 40.27 -42.15
C PHE A 14 21.32 40.34 -40.81
N VAL A 15 20.04 40.56 -40.84
CA VAL A 15 19.15 40.56 -39.67
C VAL A 15 18.59 39.14 -39.38
N MET A 16 18.19 38.42 -40.44
CA MET A 16 17.55 37.13 -40.26
C MET A 16 18.49 36.04 -39.79
N ILE A 17 19.76 36.04 -40.22
CA ILE A 17 20.74 35.03 -39.81
C ILE A 17 21.01 35.08 -38.28
N PRO A 18 21.39 36.21 -37.68
CA PRO A 18 21.65 36.25 -36.24
C PRO A 18 20.39 36.02 -35.43
N MET A 19 19.21 36.47 -35.90
CA MET A 19 17.95 36.19 -35.23
C MET A 19 17.63 34.67 -35.22
N GLY A 20 17.88 33.99 -36.34
CA GLY A 20 17.73 32.51 -36.43
C GLY A 20 18.67 31.76 -35.48
N VAL A 21 19.93 32.23 -35.37
CA VAL A 21 20.89 31.65 -34.44
C VAL A 21 20.46 31.83 -32.99
N ILE A 22 20.03 33.01 -32.61
CA ILE A 22 19.55 33.31 -31.26
C ILE A 22 18.32 32.45 -30.91
N LEU A 23 17.34 32.33 -31.82
CA LEU A 23 16.17 31.51 -31.62
C LEU A 23 16.53 30.04 -31.49
N GLY A 24 17.48 29.55 -32.30
CA GLY A 24 17.97 28.17 -32.24
C GLY A 24 18.61 27.86 -30.89
N VAL A 25 19.45 28.74 -30.38
CA VAL A 25 20.10 28.60 -29.06
C VAL A 25 19.07 28.64 -27.93
N LEU A 26 18.11 29.55 -27.99
CA LEU A 26 17.04 29.66 -27.01
C LEU A 26 16.16 28.39 -27.00
N PHE A 27 15.81 27.89 -28.16
CA PHE A 27 15.02 26.67 -28.30
C PHE A 27 15.76 25.47 -27.72
N TYR A 28 17.03 25.29 -28.05
CA TYR A 28 17.85 24.22 -27.51
C TYR A 28 17.99 24.28 -25.99
N ASN A 29 18.24 25.48 -25.44
CA ASN A 29 18.33 25.63 -23.99
C ASN A 29 16.98 25.36 -23.29
N MET A 30 15.87 25.76 -23.89
CA MET A 30 14.53 25.52 -23.36
C MET A 30 14.19 24.04 -23.37
N GLU A 31 14.53 23.30 -24.43
CA GLU A 31 14.37 21.86 -24.51
C GLU A 31 15.17 21.12 -23.42
N GLN A 32 16.45 21.48 -23.25
CA GLN A 32 17.31 20.90 -22.22
C GLN A 32 16.79 21.20 -20.79
N SER A 33 16.33 22.42 -20.56
CA SER A 33 15.72 22.80 -19.28
C SER A 33 14.47 21.98 -18.99
N THR A 34 13.58 21.86 -19.97
CA THR A 34 12.34 21.09 -19.85
C THR A 34 12.62 19.62 -19.55
N ILE A 35 13.55 19.00 -20.25
CA ILE A 35 13.95 17.59 -20.00
C ILE A 35 14.48 17.44 -18.59
N LYS A 36 15.35 18.34 -18.14
CA LYS A 36 15.92 18.33 -16.80
C LYS A 36 14.84 18.49 -15.71
N GLU A 37 13.92 19.40 -15.91
CA GLU A 37 12.77 19.61 -15.00
C GLU A 37 11.89 18.37 -14.92
N HIS A 38 11.55 17.77 -16.05
CA HIS A 38 10.78 16.52 -16.10
C HIS A 38 11.49 15.38 -15.38
N ARG A 39 12.78 15.19 -15.58
CA ARG A 39 13.55 14.18 -14.86
C ARG A 39 13.54 14.42 -13.35
N THR A 40 13.74 15.65 -12.94
CA THR A 40 13.72 16.02 -11.52
C THR A 40 12.33 15.79 -10.91
N TYR A 41 11.29 16.20 -11.63
CA TYR A 41 9.90 15.95 -11.22
C TYR A 41 9.61 14.45 -11.06
N MET A 42 9.97 13.63 -12.05
CA MET A 42 9.78 12.18 -12.00
C MET A 42 10.55 11.54 -10.85
N LYS A 43 11.82 11.95 -10.64
CA LYS A 43 12.62 11.47 -9.52
C LYS A 43 11.96 11.80 -8.18
N ASN A 44 11.52 13.04 -7.99
CA ASN A 44 10.86 13.47 -6.75
C ASN A 44 9.54 12.72 -6.53
N LYS A 45 8.78 12.44 -7.61
CA LYS A 45 7.56 11.66 -7.55
C LYS A 45 7.84 10.20 -7.14
N MET A 46 8.89 9.60 -7.69
CA MET A 46 9.32 8.24 -7.31
C MET A 46 9.76 8.17 -5.85
N GLU A 47 10.56 9.11 -5.38
CA GLU A 47 10.99 9.18 -3.97
C GLU A 47 9.78 9.35 -3.04
N ARG A 48 8.83 10.19 -3.40
CA ARG A 48 7.59 10.35 -2.63
C ARG A 48 6.79 9.07 -2.57
N ASN A 49 6.60 8.38 -3.70
CA ASN A 49 5.90 7.11 -3.75
C ASN A 49 6.62 6.05 -2.90
N LYS A 50 7.96 5.98 -2.98
CA LYS A 50 8.78 5.10 -2.15
C LYS A 50 8.53 5.36 -0.67
N THR A 51 8.61 6.62 -0.22
CA THR A 51 8.36 6.98 1.18
C THR A 51 6.94 6.62 1.62
N GLN A 52 5.94 6.79 0.74
CA GLN A 52 4.56 6.39 1.04
C GLN A 52 4.45 4.87 1.22
N MET A 53 5.10 4.08 0.36
CA MET A 53 5.12 2.62 0.50
C MET A 53 5.83 2.19 1.79
N GLU A 54 6.99 2.77 2.12
CA GLU A 54 7.72 2.50 3.36
C GLU A 54 6.88 2.84 4.60
N THR A 55 6.15 3.95 4.56
CA THR A 55 5.20 4.33 5.62
C THR A 55 4.07 3.32 5.73
N GLY A 56 3.53 2.85 4.61
CA GLY A 56 2.51 1.80 4.58
C GLY A 56 3.00 0.50 5.21
N ILE A 57 4.19 0.04 4.83
CA ILE A 57 4.82 -1.15 5.41
C ILE A 57 5.04 -0.99 6.92
N SER A 58 5.55 0.17 7.35
CA SER A 58 5.74 0.47 8.78
C SER A 58 4.42 0.41 9.55
N SER A 59 3.35 0.93 8.97
CA SER A 59 2.01 0.90 9.57
C SER A 59 1.45 -0.53 9.67
N ILE A 60 1.67 -1.36 8.66
CA ILE A 60 1.31 -2.79 8.69
C ILE A 60 2.09 -3.50 9.80
N ASN A 61 3.39 -3.25 9.91
CA ASN A 61 4.22 -3.84 10.95
C ASN A 61 3.77 -3.41 12.35
N MET A 62 3.43 -2.14 12.55
CA MET A 62 2.88 -1.66 13.82
C MET A 62 1.54 -2.32 14.15
N ALA A 63 0.64 -2.42 13.19
CA ALA A 63 -0.65 -3.10 13.38
C ALA A 63 -0.46 -4.57 13.75
N THR A 64 0.47 -5.25 13.08
CA THR A 64 0.82 -6.65 13.36
C THR A 64 1.41 -6.79 14.77
N GLN A 65 2.35 -5.92 15.15
CA GLN A 65 2.95 -5.94 16.49
C GLN A 65 1.93 -5.66 17.60
N PHE A 66 1.05 -4.69 17.37
CA PHE A 66 -0.05 -4.43 18.29
C PHE A 66 -0.90 -5.68 18.49
N PHE A 67 -1.31 -6.32 17.41
CA PHE A 67 -2.15 -7.51 17.46
C PHE A 67 -1.48 -8.68 18.18
N ILE A 68 -0.19 -8.90 17.94
CA ILE A 68 0.58 -9.98 18.60
C ILE A 68 0.84 -9.70 20.07
N SER A 69 1.01 -8.43 20.43
CA SER A 69 1.36 -8.02 21.81
C SER A 69 0.16 -7.87 22.72
N ASP A 70 -1.05 -7.83 22.15
CA ASP A 70 -2.27 -7.65 22.93
C ASP A 70 -2.63 -8.92 23.69
N ALA A 71 -2.77 -8.81 25.01
CA ALA A 71 -3.02 -9.92 25.90
C ALA A 71 -4.39 -10.58 25.67
N GLY A 72 -5.42 -9.79 25.32
CA GLY A 72 -6.75 -10.29 25.04
C GLY A 72 -6.79 -11.09 23.76
N VAL A 73 -6.13 -10.58 22.72
CA VAL A 73 -5.99 -11.27 21.42
C VAL A 73 -5.19 -12.57 21.58
N LEU A 74 -4.07 -12.53 22.29
CA LEU A 74 -3.26 -13.72 22.56
C LEU A 74 -4.04 -14.77 23.36
N ASP A 75 -4.81 -14.37 24.37
CA ASP A 75 -5.64 -15.29 25.13
C ASP A 75 -6.68 -15.96 24.24
N MET A 76 -7.33 -15.23 23.34
CA MET A 76 -8.25 -15.79 22.36
C MET A 76 -7.59 -16.72 21.35
N LEU A 77 -6.46 -16.35 20.80
CA LEU A 77 -5.71 -17.20 19.86
C LEU A 77 -5.24 -18.50 20.55
N ASN A 78 -4.91 -18.44 21.84
CA ASN A 78 -4.53 -19.60 22.64
C ASN A 78 -5.71 -20.41 23.17
N ALA A 79 -6.92 -19.91 23.13
CA ALA A 79 -8.14 -20.58 23.59
C ALA A 79 -8.37 -21.94 22.92
N SER A 80 -8.00 -22.06 21.66
CA SER A 80 -8.10 -23.28 20.88
C SER A 80 -7.25 -24.42 21.43
N VAL A 81 -6.19 -24.10 22.17
CA VAL A 81 -5.26 -25.06 22.77
C VAL A 81 -5.64 -25.39 24.23
N SER A 82 -6.32 -24.43 24.89
CA SER A 82 -6.65 -24.54 26.33
C SER A 82 -8.05 -25.06 26.64
N GLU A 83 -8.85 -25.43 25.62
CA GLU A 83 -10.27 -25.82 25.74
C GLU A 83 -11.13 -24.76 26.49
N LYS A 84 -10.64 -23.54 26.59
CA LYS A 84 -11.32 -22.45 27.26
C LYS A 84 -12.53 -21.99 26.42
N THR A 85 -13.69 -21.97 27.04
CA THR A 85 -14.90 -21.40 26.45
C THR A 85 -15.05 -19.95 26.94
N TYR A 86 -15.18 -19.03 25.98
CA TYR A 86 -15.40 -17.62 26.31
C TYR A 86 -16.88 -17.34 26.49
N SER A 87 -17.18 -16.59 27.53
CA SER A 87 -18.52 -16.02 27.69
C SER A 87 -18.76 -14.88 26.69
N SER A 88 -20.01 -14.64 26.35
CA SER A 88 -20.38 -13.52 25.47
C SER A 88 -19.89 -12.16 26.01
N ALA A 89 -19.79 -12.01 27.33
CA ALA A 89 -19.29 -10.80 27.96
C ALA A 89 -17.78 -10.59 27.77
N GLU A 90 -16.97 -11.66 27.88
CA GLU A 90 -15.53 -11.61 27.59
C GLU A 90 -15.27 -11.32 26.13
N MET A 91 -16.00 -11.96 25.23
CA MET A 91 -15.91 -11.71 23.78
C MET A 91 -16.23 -10.25 23.44
N LYS A 92 -17.31 -9.73 24.00
CA LYS A 92 -17.69 -8.34 23.79
C LYS A 92 -16.61 -7.38 24.32
N LYS A 93 -16.06 -7.64 25.49
CA LYS A 93 -15.00 -6.82 26.05
C LYS A 93 -13.80 -6.78 25.14
N THR A 94 -13.31 -7.93 24.66
CA THR A 94 -12.17 -7.98 23.75
C THR A 94 -12.46 -7.31 22.42
N TYR A 95 -13.66 -7.46 21.90
CA TYR A 95 -14.07 -6.74 20.69
C TYR A 95 -14.06 -5.23 20.91
N ASP A 96 -14.68 -4.74 21.96
CA ASP A 96 -14.83 -3.30 22.25
C ASP A 96 -13.48 -2.63 22.60
N THR A 97 -12.52 -3.37 23.16
CA THR A 97 -11.20 -2.84 23.52
C THR A 97 -10.16 -3.06 22.41
N ASP A 98 -9.89 -4.30 22.09
CA ASP A 98 -8.70 -4.71 21.35
C ASP A 98 -8.94 -4.66 19.84
N ILE A 99 -10.04 -5.23 19.38
CA ILE A 99 -10.42 -5.20 17.94
C ILE A 99 -10.76 -3.77 17.53
N ALA A 100 -11.54 -3.06 18.31
CA ALA A 100 -11.91 -1.67 18.01
C ALA A 100 -10.70 -0.72 18.00
N ALA A 101 -9.67 -0.97 18.82
CA ALA A 101 -8.43 -0.20 18.79
C ALA A 101 -7.66 -0.44 17.48
N LEU A 102 -7.60 -1.69 17.00
CA LEU A 102 -6.99 -2.02 15.72
C LEU A 102 -7.78 -1.44 14.54
N GLU A 103 -9.10 -1.53 14.57
CA GLU A 103 -9.96 -0.91 13.56
C GLU A 103 -9.73 0.60 13.45
N ARG A 104 -9.61 1.29 14.58
CA ARG A 104 -9.30 2.74 14.59
C ARG A 104 -7.92 3.03 13.99
N LEU A 105 -6.92 2.20 14.27
CA LEU A 105 -5.59 2.34 13.70
C LEU A 105 -5.63 2.18 12.18
N ILE A 106 -6.37 1.22 11.67
CA ILE A 106 -6.58 1.00 10.24
C ILE A 106 -7.33 2.19 9.63
N TYR A 107 -8.46 2.57 10.22
CA TYR A 107 -9.32 3.63 9.70
C TYR A 107 -8.60 4.99 9.61
N ASN A 108 -7.73 5.28 10.57
CA ASN A 108 -6.97 6.53 10.61
C ASN A 108 -5.75 6.53 9.66
N ASN A 109 -5.45 5.41 8.99
CA ASN A 109 -4.33 5.33 8.08
C ASN A 109 -4.84 5.21 6.62
N PRO A 110 -4.73 6.27 5.81
CA PRO A 110 -5.25 6.27 4.44
C PRO A 110 -4.53 5.29 3.50
N LEU A 111 -3.40 4.72 3.92
CA LEU A 111 -2.64 3.74 3.14
C LEU A 111 -3.08 2.30 3.42
N LEU A 112 -3.85 2.07 4.48
CA LEU A 112 -4.35 0.76 4.85
C LEU A 112 -5.82 0.62 4.48
N TYR A 113 -6.11 -0.33 3.62
CA TYR A 113 -7.48 -0.74 3.33
C TYR A 113 -8.05 -1.60 4.46
N GLY A 114 -7.27 -2.53 4.98
CA GLY A 114 -7.66 -3.41 6.07
C GLY A 114 -6.52 -4.29 6.54
N VAL A 115 -6.68 -4.85 7.73
CA VAL A 115 -5.80 -5.88 8.29
C VAL A 115 -6.67 -7.07 8.64
N ARG A 116 -6.26 -8.26 8.22
CA ARG A 116 -6.96 -9.50 8.54
C ARG A 116 -6.00 -10.51 9.12
N VAL A 117 -6.44 -11.15 10.17
CA VAL A 117 -5.70 -12.20 10.85
C VAL A 117 -6.45 -13.51 10.69
N TYR A 118 -5.78 -14.51 10.21
CA TYR A 118 -6.32 -15.86 10.06
C TYR A 118 -5.68 -16.77 11.08
N ALA A 119 -6.48 -17.34 11.94
CA ALA A 119 -6.02 -18.34 12.89
C ALA A 119 -5.64 -19.64 12.16
N THR A 120 -4.72 -20.41 12.72
CA THR A 120 -4.29 -21.69 12.16
C THR A 120 -5.31 -22.82 12.40
N ASN A 121 -6.39 -22.56 13.13
CA ASN A 121 -7.42 -23.52 13.46
C ASN A 121 -8.83 -22.90 13.43
N ASP A 122 -9.85 -23.75 13.46
CA ASP A 122 -11.26 -23.34 13.40
C ASP A 122 -11.95 -23.28 14.78
N LYS A 123 -11.18 -23.42 15.88
CA LYS A 123 -11.73 -23.31 17.24
C LYS A 123 -11.75 -21.87 17.75
N VAL A 124 -11.05 -20.99 17.07
CA VAL A 124 -11.04 -19.54 17.39
C VAL A 124 -12.37 -18.94 17.00
N LEU A 125 -12.90 -18.09 17.88
CA LEU A 125 -14.10 -17.31 17.55
C LEU A 125 -13.77 -16.23 16.53
N GLU A 126 -14.57 -16.16 15.46
CA GLU A 126 -14.42 -15.12 14.47
C GLU A 126 -14.84 -13.76 15.04
N MET A 127 -14.01 -12.76 14.83
CA MET A 127 -14.29 -11.36 15.13
C MET A 127 -14.06 -10.52 13.87
N MET A 128 -15.08 -10.49 13.04
CA MET A 128 -15.03 -9.70 11.80
C MET A 128 -15.01 -8.20 12.13
N PRO A 129 -14.28 -7.37 11.39
CA PRO A 129 -13.59 -7.67 10.13
C PRO A 129 -12.11 -8.06 10.26
N VAL A 130 -11.63 -8.38 11.45
CA VAL A 130 -10.19 -8.56 11.71
C VAL A 130 -9.78 -10.01 11.89
N LEU A 131 -10.47 -10.79 12.74
CA LEU A 131 -10.06 -12.16 13.10
C LEU A 131 -10.97 -13.21 12.44
N TYR A 132 -10.34 -14.12 11.72
CA TYR A 132 -11.00 -15.18 10.94
C TYR A 132 -10.44 -16.56 11.23
N GLN A 133 -11.28 -17.58 11.02
CA GLN A 133 -10.92 -18.98 11.12
C GLN A 133 -10.09 -19.47 9.92
N ASN A 134 -9.36 -20.58 10.12
CA ASN A 134 -8.57 -21.23 9.08
C ASN A 134 -9.40 -21.67 7.87
N SER A 135 -10.61 -22.15 8.10
CA SER A 135 -11.53 -22.58 7.04
C SER A 135 -11.87 -21.45 6.04
N ARG A 136 -11.90 -20.20 6.48
CA ARG A 136 -12.07 -19.05 5.58
C ARG A 136 -10.81 -18.79 4.77
N MET A 137 -9.63 -18.84 5.41
CA MET A 137 -8.36 -18.68 4.70
C MET A 137 -8.21 -19.68 3.55
N LYS A 138 -8.55 -20.94 3.80
CA LYS A 138 -8.47 -22.03 2.79
C LYS A 138 -9.36 -21.82 1.57
N LYS A 139 -10.38 -20.97 1.65
CA LYS A 139 -11.26 -20.63 0.53
C LYS A 139 -10.66 -19.56 -0.38
N LEU A 140 -9.64 -18.85 0.06
CA LEU A 140 -9.01 -17.79 -0.71
C LEU A 140 -8.10 -18.39 -1.79
N SER A 141 -8.15 -17.82 -2.99
CA SER A 141 -7.40 -18.35 -4.15
C SER A 141 -5.89 -18.30 -3.95
N TRP A 142 -5.39 -17.23 -3.37
CA TRP A 142 -3.97 -16.99 -3.17
C TRP A 142 -3.30 -17.92 -2.12
N THR A 143 -4.08 -18.56 -1.23
CA THR A 143 -3.53 -19.52 -0.26
C THR A 143 -3.11 -20.85 -0.89
N LYS A 144 -3.43 -21.06 -2.17
CA LYS A 144 -3.02 -22.22 -2.95
C LYS A 144 -1.66 -22.02 -3.62
N GLU A 145 -1.11 -20.84 -3.58
CA GLU A 145 0.21 -20.51 -4.09
C GLU A 145 1.28 -21.11 -3.18
N HIS A 146 2.43 -21.48 -3.75
CA HIS A 146 3.52 -22.12 -3.00
C HIS A 146 4.16 -21.20 -1.97
N GLU A 147 4.18 -19.89 -2.23
CA GLU A 147 4.69 -18.86 -1.32
C GLU A 147 3.53 -17.96 -0.87
N ILE A 148 3.03 -18.22 0.33
CA ILE A 148 1.96 -17.40 0.91
C ILE A 148 2.51 -16.11 1.50
N GLU A 149 3.73 -16.09 2.03
CA GLU A 149 4.34 -14.92 2.64
C GLU A 149 4.91 -13.97 1.58
N GLY A 150 4.68 -12.68 1.77
CA GLY A 150 5.20 -11.62 0.90
C GLY A 150 4.10 -10.75 0.28
N TRP A 151 4.46 -10.10 -0.82
CA TRP A 151 3.59 -9.19 -1.54
C TRP A 151 2.78 -9.90 -2.63
N HIS A 152 1.47 -9.69 -2.61
CA HIS A 152 0.54 -10.20 -3.61
C HIS A 152 -0.12 -9.02 -4.34
N PHE A 153 0.04 -9.00 -5.66
CA PHE A 153 -0.50 -7.96 -6.54
C PHE A 153 -1.83 -8.40 -7.14
N GLY A 154 -2.73 -7.43 -7.35
CA GLY A 154 -4.03 -7.72 -7.96
C GLY A 154 -4.97 -8.52 -7.05
N TYR A 155 -4.75 -8.44 -5.74
CA TYR A 155 -5.65 -9.04 -4.77
C TYR A 155 -7.02 -8.39 -4.87
N SER A 156 -8.06 -9.21 -4.96
CA SER A 156 -9.46 -8.76 -4.96
C SER A 156 -10.16 -9.24 -3.69
N ASP A 157 -10.86 -8.33 -3.03
CA ASP A 157 -11.56 -8.60 -1.77
C ASP A 157 -13.00 -9.11 -1.97
N THR A 158 -13.22 -9.91 -2.99
CA THR A 158 -14.54 -10.45 -3.36
C THR A 158 -15.15 -11.42 -2.34
N ASN A 159 -14.33 -11.95 -1.41
CA ASN A 159 -14.77 -12.94 -0.43
C ASN A 159 -15.29 -12.33 0.89
N PHE A 160 -15.17 -11.05 1.06
CA PHE A 160 -15.63 -10.34 2.24
C PHE A 160 -16.61 -9.28 1.77
N GLU A 161 -17.85 -9.41 2.15
CA GLU A 161 -19.05 -8.68 1.74
C GLU A 161 -19.01 -7.14 1.87
N GLN A 162 -17.85 -6.56 1.97
CA GLN A 162 -17.71 -5.12 1.82
C GLN A 162 -17.80 -4.83 0.33
N ASN A 163 -18.99 -4.37 -0.06
CA ASN A 163 -19.35 -3.87 -1.38
C ASN A 163 -18.35 -2.81 -1.86
N LEU A 164 -17.19 -3.23 -2.31
CA LEU A 164 -16.43 -2.44 -3.25
C LEU A 164 -17.22 -2.56 -4.56
N GLN A 165 -17.99 -1.54 -4.87
CA GLN A 165 -18.77 -1.45 -6.12
C GLN A 165 -17.87 -1.48 -7.37
N GLU A 166 -16.55 -1.39 -7.18
CA GLU A 166 -15.55 -1.54 -8.23
C GLU A 166 -14.50 -2.52 -7.73
N GLU A 167 -14.09 -3.45 -8.60
CA GLU A 167 -12.95 -4.35 -8.40
C GLU A 167 -11.65 -3.55 -8.40
N THR A 168 -11.39 -2.83 -7.31
CA THR A 168 -10.13 -2.11 -7.16
C THR A 168 -9.05 -3.12 -6.78
N PRO A 169 -8.04 -3.33 -7.62
CA PRO A 169 -6.96 -4.24 -7.29
C PRO A 169 -6.20 -3.71 -6.08
N LEU A 170 -6.11 -4.52 -5.04
CA LEU A 170 -5.39 -4.20 -3.81
C LEU A 170 -3.98 -4.77 -3.86
N LEU A 171 -3.06 -4.10 -3.19
CA LEU A 171 -1.75 -4.62 -2.85
C LEU A 171 -1.86 -5.28 -1.47
N CYS A 172 -1.64 -6.58 -1.41
CA CYS A 172 -1.72 -7.34 -0.17
C CYS A 172 -0.32 -7.75 0.29
N TYR A 173 -0.02 -7.60 1.57
CA TYR A 173 1.18 -8.12 2.21
C TYR A 173 0.78 -9.19 3.21
N VAL A 174 1.31 -10.39 3.05
CA VAL A 174 1.03 -11.53 3.91
C VAL A 174 2.26 -11.89 4.71
N THR A 175 2.09 -12.09 6.01
CA THR A 175 3.17 -12.56 6.89
C THR A 175 2.62 -13.58 7.87
N LYS A 176 3.44 -14.56 8.24
CA LYS A 176 3.14 -15.52 9.29
C LYS A 176 3.66 -15.01 10.62
N VAL A 177 2.78 -15.04 11.60
CA VAL A 177 3.10 -14.66 12.96
C VAL A 177 3.10 -15.90 13.83
N LYS A 178 4.22 -16.12 14.52
CA LYS A 178 4.33 -17.20 15.51
C LYS A 178 3.86 -16.68 16.86
N VAL A 179 2.84 -17.32 17.39
CA VAL A 179 2.34 -17.07 18.75
C VAL A 179 3.04 -18.02 19.71
N TYR A 180 3.74 -17.50 20.69
CA TYR A 180 4.46 -18.29 21.68
C TYR A 180 3.61 -18.44 22.94
N ARG A 181 3.48 -19.66 23.40
CA ARG A 181 2.87 -20.00 24.67
C ARG A 181 3.93 -20.54 25.61
N ASN A 182 4.23 -19.82 26.71
CA ASN A 182 5.15 -20.31 27.76
C ASN A 182 6.44 -20.97 27.22
N GLY A 183 7.04 -20.40 26.17
CA GLY A 183 8.27 -20.91 25.57
C GLY A 183 8.12 -22.00 24.52
N THR A 184 6.91 -22.46 24.22
CA THR A 184 6.65 -23.38 23.11
C THR A 184 5.99 -22.67 21.93
N VAL A 185 6.41 -23.02 20.72
CA VAL A 185 5.81 -22.52 19.46
C VAL A 185 4.50 -23.25 19.26
N GLY A 186 3.40 -22.53 19.23
CA GLY A 186 2.09 -23.06 18.86
C GLY A 186 1.87 -23.08 17.36
#